data_9b3fa2a538b1766a84c0171ccfeb4253
#
_entry.id   9b3fa2a538b1766a84c0171ccfeb4253
#
_cell.length_a   1.000
_cell.length_b   1.000
_cell.length_c   1.000
_cell.angle_alpha   90.00
_cell.angle_beta   90.00
_cell.angle_gamma   90.00
#
_symmetry.space_group_name_H-M   'P 1'
#
loop_
_entity.id
_entity.type
_entity.pdbx_description
1 polymer ?
#
loop_
_entity_poly.entity_id
_entity_poly.type
_entity_poly.pdbx_seq_one_letter_code
_entity_poly.pdbx_strand_id
1 'polypeptide(L)'
;MLCILHGWLLEGSGSNLWTRSVVRSLCRMGEDVHLVCQENHPDRYDFIAGAYFHHRDGTVEEKLSRQTSYPGKCILHQPELDGTLPVFVWDKYEQYSRVVPMIDLSTEELESYIERNAAVVADIAQAERISVIHANHAVLMPTVAERIRARVGIPFTVMPHGSDIEYAVKKDDRFLRYASSAFAETGRIFVIGDEMRGRVLKVFAGVDGLESKLSDLHLGVDTSDFEPIARNDRGKNISQLSASLAPLSRGKTVAEENEMLRAMPGVRDLDDLLRVLGAASHYDGKRPDENADAKLASVPWTTAPTLLFVGRLIAWKGIQSLVAALPVAMERTPSLRVVIVGHGPLREAMEAFIWALRNGRRDIVELIVSNGGALEGNADSAHGESSLGDVESFYAKLAKDGALENYFETAQRVLSSETAVFTGYLTHSELRHLFPCCDVGVFPSVVREAGPLVFLEALASGCFPLGTYFGGMAASIDAVAEGIAPEIAEIMKLDPKNTVEDLGRKIPRALEQAPRYREQFATLARDRYDWSSVSSRFLREMDASRSLEIPGR
;
A
#
# COMPACT_ATOMS: atom_id res chain seq x y z
N MET A 1 5.86 -5.93 -29.67
CA MET A 1 5.63 -6.69 -28.42
C MET A 1 6.24 -5.92 -27.25
N LEU A 2 5.68 -5.95 -26.08
CA LEU A 2 6.09 -5.19 -24.89
C LEU A 2 6.87 -6.08 -23.91
N CYS A 3 7.96 -5.54 -23.34
CA CYS A 3 8.67 -6.18 -22.23
C CYS A 3 8.62 -5.28 -20.99
N ILE A 4 8.25 -5.84 -19.83
CA ILE A 4 8.23 -5.14 -18.55
C ILE A 4 9.32 -5.71 -17.64
N LEU A 5 10.21 -4.85 -17.13
CA LEU A 5 11.28 -5.19 -16.21
C LEU A 5 10.88 -4.78 -14.79
N HIS A 6 10.77 -5.74 -13.87
CA HIS A 6 10.35 -5.46 -12.51
C HIS A 6 11.42 -5.75 -11.44
N GLY A 7 12.20 -6.79 -11.55
CA GLY A 7 13.32 -7.11 -10.66
C GLY A 7 12.95 -7.80 -9.35
N TRP A 8 11.67 -7.86 -8.95
CA TRP A 8 11.19 -8.48 -7.70
C TRP A 8 10.01 -9.44 -7.96
N LEU A 9 9.31 -9.82 -6.86
CA LEU A 9 8.11 -10.64 -6.88
C LEU A 9 6.88 -9.83 -7.29
N LEU A 10 5.73 -10.48 -7.44
CA LEU A 10 4.46 -9.84 -7.81
C LEU A 10 3.53 -9.56 -6.63
N GLU A 11 3.99 -9.83 -5.39
CA GLU A 11 3.25 -9.56 -4.15
C GLU A 11 4.10 -8.80 -3.13
N GLY A 12 3.47 -8.24 -2.11
CA GLY A 12 4.11 -7.66 -0.93
C GLY A 12 4.25 -6.14 -0.94
N SER A 13 4.63 -5.50 -2.05
CA SER A 13 4.79 -4.04 -2.14
C SER A 13 3.83 -3.39 -3.14
N GLY A 14 3.64 -2.07 -3.04
CA GLY A 14 2.80 -1.32 -3.97
C GLY A 14 3.28 -1.42 -5.43
N SER A 15 4.58 -1.43 -5.68
CA SER A 15 5.15 -1.61 -7.02
C SER A 15 4.92 -3.01 -7.58
N ASN A 16 4.97 -4.04 -6.73
CA ASN A 16 4.68 -5.41 -7.11
C ASN A 16 3.21 -5.56 -7.53
N LEU A 17 2.29 -5.00 -6.72
CA LEU A 17 0.85 -4.99 -7.02
C LEU A 17 0.54 -4.20 -8.29
N TRP A 18 1.19 -3.05 -8.50
CA TRP A 18 1.05 -2.27 -9.72
C TRP A 18 1.46 -3.09 -10.95
N THR A 19 2.64 -3.71 -10.92
CA THR A 19 3.16 -4.52 -12.02
C THR A 19 2.21 -5.68 -12.35
N ARG A 20 1.79 -6.43 -11.34
CA ARG A 20 0.84 -7.53 -11.48
C ARG A 20 -0.46 -7.06 -12.14
N SER A 21 -1.02 -5.96 -11.66
CA SER A 21 -2.32 -5.45 -12.12
C SER A 21 -2.27 -4.89 -13.53
N VAL A 22 -1.21 -4.16 -13.88
CA VAL A 22 -1.01 -3.65 -15.25
C VAL A 22 -0.82 -4.82 -16.22
N VAL A 23 0.04 -5.79 -15.92
CA VAL A 23 0.24 -6.95 -16.80
C VAL A 23 -1.04 -7.74 -16.99
N ARG A 24 -1.78 -8.01 -15.90
CA ARG A 24 -3.09 -8.67 -15.97
C ARG A 24 -4.08 -7.89 -16.86
N SER A 25 -4.13 -6.57 -16.69
CA SER A 25 -5.00 -5.70 -17.48
C SER A 25 -4.61 -5.69 -18.97
N LEU A 26 -3.31 -5.63 -19.28
CA LEU A 26 -2.81 -5.72 -20.65
C LEU A 26 -3.21 -7.05 -21.30
N CYS A 27 -3.06 -8.17 -20.60
CA CYS A 27 -3.52 -9.47 -21.09
C CYS A 27 -5.04 -9.51 -21.31
N ARG A 28 -5.86 -8.88 -20.46
CA ARG A 28 -7.32 -8.71 -20.68
C ARG A 28 -7.64 -7.91 -21.94
N MET A 29 -6.80 -6.94 -22.27
CA MET A 29 -6.94 -6.10 -23.48
C MET A 29 -6.44 -6.79 -24.76
N GLY A 30 -5.85 -7.96 -24.66
CA GLY A 30 -5.32 -8.73 -25.80
C GLY A 30 -3.85 -8.47 -26.11
N GLU A 31 -3.14 -7.76 -25.23
CA GLU A 31 -1.71 -7.51 -25.40
C GLU A 31 -0.86 -8.69 -24.93
N ASP A 32 0.15 -9.05 -25.73
CA ASP A 32 1.18 -10.01 -25.35
C ASP A 32 2.32 -9.28 -24.63
N VAL A 33 2.66 -9.76 -23.43
CA VAL A 33 3.65 -9.13 -22.54
C VAL A 33 4.71 -10.14 -22.11
N HIS A 34 5.98 -9.76 -22.26
CA HIS A 34 7.10 -10.44 -21.63
C HIS A 34 7.42 -9.74 -20.30
N LEU A 35 7.33 -10.47 -19.20
CA LEU A 35 7.57 -9.96 -17.85
C LEU A 35 8.86 -10.54 -17.30
N VAL A 36 9.86 -9.70 -17.05
CA VAL A 36 11.11 -10.10 -16.41
C VAL A 36 11.05 -9.75 -14.93
N CYS A 37 10.96 -10.77 -14.06
CA CYS A 37 10.85 -10.60 -12.61
C CYS A 37 11.33 -11.85 -11.86
N GLN A 38 11.33 -11.77 -10.53
CA GLN A 38 11.81 -12.83 -9.63
C GLN A 38 10.66 -13.61 -8.97
N GLU A 39 9.49 -13.71 -9.63
CA GLU A 39 8.37 -14.47 -9.10
C GLU A 39 8.62 -15.98 -9.17
N ASN A 40 8.54 -16.65 -8.02
CA ASN A 40 8.86 -18.08 -7.88
C ASN A 40 7.62 -19.00 -8.00
N HIS A 41 6.42 -18.42 -7.96
CA HIS A 41 5.15 -19.14 -8.00
C HIS A 41 4.24 -18.63 -9.12
N PRO A 42 4.67 -18.71 -10.40
CA PRO A 42 3.92 -18.18 -11.54
C PRO A 42 2.55 -18.86 -11.71
N ASP A 43 2.38 -20.07 -11.20
CA ASP A 43 1.15 -20.83 -11.21
C ASP A 43 -0.01 -20.18 -10.43
N ARG A 44 0.30 -19.30 -9.47
CA ARG A 44 -0.69 -18.55 -8.68
C ARG A 44 -1.39 -17.44 -9.46
N TYR A 45 -0.84 -17.03 -10.60
CA TYR A 45 -1.35 -15.90 -11.39
C TYR A 45 -2.02 -16.37 -12.66
N ASP A 46 -3.32 -16.29 -12.74
CA ASP A 46 -4.19 -16.81 -13.80
C ASP A 46 -3.88 -16.26 -15.21
N PHE A 47 -3.25 -15.09 -15.30
CA PHE A 47 -2.87 -14.44 -16.55
C PHE A 47 -1.49 -14.87 -17.08
N ILE A 48 -0.66 -15.60 -16.33
CA ILE A 48 0.65 -16.08 -16.79
C ILE A 48 0.44 -17.36 -17.60
N ALA A 49 0.74 -17.30 -18.90
CA ALA A 49 0.61 -18.41 -19.83
C ALA A 49 1.86 -19.29 -19.88
N GLY A 50 3.05 -18.71 -19.67
CA GLY A 50 4.33 -19.42 -19.65
C GLY A 50 5.29 -18.78 -18.66
N ALA A 51 6.21 -19.58 -18.12
CA ALA A 51 7.30 -19.11 -17.27
C ALA A 51 8.58 -19.88 -17.55
N TYR A 52 9.69 -19.13 -17.68
CA TYR A 52 11.01 -19.65 -18.04
C TYR A 52 12.07 -19.17 -17.05
N PHE A 53 12.88 -20.11 -16.56
CA PHE A 53 14.03 -19.81 -15.73
C PHE A 53 15.30 -19.83 -16.60
N HIS A 54 16.06 -18.74 -16.57
CA HIS A 54 17.27 -18.54 -17.37
C HIS A 54 18.51 -18.80 -16.54
N HIS A 55 19.15 -19.96 -16.73
CA HIS A 55 20.39 -20.33 -16.05
C HIS A 55 21.60 -19.52 -16.54
N ARG A 56 22.64 -19.43 -15.72
CA ARG A 56 23.88 -18.71 -16.06
C ARG A 56 24.63 -19.28 -17.23
N ASP A 57 24.54 -20.58 -17.43
CA ASP A 57 25.19 -21.27 -18.55
C ASP A 57 24.48 -21.05 -19.90
N GLY A 58 23.42 -20.25 -19.91
CA GLY A 58 22.60 -19.95 -21.08
C GLY A 58 21.47 -20.96 -21.33
N THR A 59 21.35 -22.01 -20.51
CA THR A 59 20.22 -22.93 -20.63
C THR A 59 18.94 -22.27 -20.09
N VAL A 60 17.79 -22.65 -20.70
CA VAL A 60 16.47 -22.12 -20.31
C VAL A 60 15.59 -23.30 -19.91
N GLU A 61 15.05 -23.23 -18.69
CA GLU A 61 14.13 -24.22 -18.13
C GLU A 61 12.70 -23.71 -18.17
N GLU A 62 11.78 -24.47 -18.79
CA GLU A 62 10.34 -24.16 -18.72
C GLU A 62 9.78 -24.57 -17.35
N LYS A 63 9.26 -23.59 -16.60
CA LYS A 63 8.64 -23.81 -15.29
C LYS A 63 7.12 -23.92 -15.37
N LEU A 64 6.50 -23.28 -16.38
CA LEU A 64 5.07 -23.26 -16.57
C LEU A 64 4.75 -23.13 -18.05
N SER A 65 3.76 -23.91 -18.52
CA SER A 65 3.15 -23.74 -19.83
C SER A 65 1.67 -24.12 -19.73
N ARG A 66 0.78 -23.16 -20.01
CA ARG A 66 -0.67 -23.40 -19.94
C ARG A 66 -1.45 -22.46 -20.85
N GLN A 67 -2.68 -22.84 -21.17
CA GLN A 67 -3.65 -21.91 -21.74
C GLN A 67 -4.29 -21.08 -20.63
N THR A 68 -4.53 -19.80 -20.89
CA THR A 68 -5.23 -18.89 -20.02
C THR A 68 -6.56 -18.46 -20.65
N SER A 69 -7.47 -17.93 -19.85
CA SER A 69 -8.73 -17.36 -20.34
C SER A 69 -8.57 -15.93 -20.92
N TYR A 70 -7.39 -15.40 -20.88
CA TYR A 70 -7.07 -14.06 -21.35
C TYR A 70 -6.83 -14.04 -22.86
N PRO A 71 -7.30 -13.00 -23.61
CA PRO A 71 -7.02 -12.87 -25.04
C PRO A 71 -5.53 -12.66 -25.34
N GLY A 72 -4.80 -11.92 -24.50
CA GLY A 72 -3.35 -11.74 -24.57
C GLY A 72 -2.60 -12.69 -23.64
N LYS A 73 -1.29 -12.82 -23.80
CA LYS A 73 -0.44 -13.76 -23.08
C LYS A 73 0.62 -13.02 -22.26
N CYS A 74 0.80 -13.42 -21.01
CA CYS A 74 2.00 -13.07 -20.25
C CYS A 74 2.97 -14.24 -20.24
N ILE A 75 4.21 -13.98 -20.68
CA ILE A 75 5.35 -14.89 -20.57
C ILE A 75 6.32 -14.32 -19.55
N LEU A 76 6.50 -15.03 -18.44
CA LEU A 76 7.38 -14.65 -17.35
C LEU A 76 8.79 -15.19 -17.62
N HIS A 77 9.81 -14.36 -17.42
CA HIS A 77 11.21 -14.71 -17.49
C HIS A 77 11.90 -14.42 -16.16
N GLN A 78 12.52 -15.40 -15.58
CA GLN A 78 13.24 -15.30 -14.31
C GLN A 78 14.75 -15.53 -14.54
N PRO A 79 15.58 -14.46 -14.56
CA PRO A 79 17.03 -14.61 -14.56
C PRO A 79 17.56 -15.20 -13.26
N GLU A 80 18.51 -16.12 -13.32
CA GLU A 80 19.21 -16.66 -12.15
C GLU A 80 20.08 -15.59 -11.48
N LEU A 81 19.92 -15.34 -10.17
CA LEU A 81 20.59 -14.31 -9.39
C LEU A 81 21.58 -14.83 -8.34
N ASP A 82 22.10 -16.05 -8.47
CA ASP A 82 23.03 -16.67 -7.50
C ASP A 82 22.55 -16.63 -6.06
N GLY A 83 21.25 -16.75 -5.85
CA GLY A 83 20.65 -16.72 -4.52
C GLY A 83 20.68 -15.36 -3.80
N THR A 84 21.15 -14.29 -4.46
CA THR A 84 21.14 -12.93 -3.89
C THR A 84 20.03 -12.10 -4.52
N LEU A 85 19.11 -11.58 -3.69
CA LEU A 85 18.08 -10.63 -4.10
C LEU A 85 18.40 -9.23 -3.59
N PRO A 86 18.72 -8.27 -4.47
CA PRO A 86 18.85 -6.86 -4.10
C PRO A 86 17.48 -6.27 -3.77
N VAL A 87 17.36 -5.55 -2.65
CA VAL A 87 16.12 -4.89 -2.23
C VAL A 87 16.37 -3.44 -1.84
N PHE A 88 15.32 -2.60 -1.78
CA PHE A 88 15.43 -1.23 -1.26
C PHE A 88 15.40 -1.22 0.26
N VAL A 89 14.48 -2.00 0.83
CA VAL A 89 14.33 -2.18 2.27
C VAL A 89 14.34 -3.67 2.55
N TRP A 90 15.11 -4.08 3.56
CA TRP A 90 15.21 -5.48 3.92
C TRP A 90 13.84 -6.06 4.31
N ASP A 91 13.56 -7.24 3.75
CA ASP A 91 12.44 -8.10 4.14
C ASP A 91 12.88 -9.55 3.98
N LYS A 92 12.14 -10.48 4.56
CA LYS A 92 12.43 -11.91 4.47
C LYS A 92 11.82 -12.50 3.20
N TYR A 93 12.66 -13.10 2.36
CA TYR A 93 12.27 -13.85 1.16
C TYR A 93 12.88 -15.24 1.24
N GLU A 94 12.06 -16.25 1.52
CA GLU A 94 12.51 -17.61 1.82
C GLU A 94 13.22 -18.31 0.64
N GLN A 95 12.97 -17.87 -0.59
CA GLN A 95 13.53 -18.42 -1.80
C GLN A 95 14.97 -17.97 -2.10
N TYR A 96 15.48 -16.98 -1.35
CA TYR A 96 16.80 -16.40 -1.55
C TYR A 96 17.67 -16.63 -0.34
N SER A 97 18.89 -17.18 -0.55
CA SER A 97 19.85 -17.40 0.52
C SER A 97 20.42 -16.11 1.11
N ARG A 98 20.38 -15.02 0.33
CA ARG A 98 20.87 -13.70 0.71
C ARG A 98 19.91 -12.61 0.20
N VAL A 99 19.29 -11.90 1.10
CA VAL A 99 18.51 -10.69 0.81
C VAL A 99 19.26 -9.49 1.35
N VAL A 100 19.59 -8.51 0.51
CA VAL A 100 20.51 -7.41 0.85
C VAL A 100 19.95 -6.09 0.36
N PRO A 101 19.92 -5.03 1.22
CA PRO A 101 19.73 -3.67 0.72
C PRO A 101 20.75 -3.38 -0.39
N MET A 102 20.29 -2.92 -1.53
CA MET A 102 21.19 -2.78 -2.70
C MET A 102 22.33 -1.78 -2.47
N ILE A 103 22.16 -0.83 -1.53
CA ILE A 103 23.22 0.10 -1.12
C ILE A 103 24.42 -0.60 -0.46
N ASP A 104 24.19 -1.81 0.11
CA ASP A 104 25.24 -2.60 0.77
C ASP A 104 25.98 -3.53 -0.20
N LEU A 105 25.55 -3.58 -1.47
CA LEU A 105 26.25 -4.35 -2.53
C LEU A 105 27.48 -3.59 -3.03
N SER A 106 28.53 -4.33 -3.35
CA SER A 106 29.69 -3.77 -4.04
C SER A 106 29.33 -3.33 -5.47
N THR A 107 30.17 -2.50 -6.08
CA THR A 107 29.98 -2.07 -7.47
C THR A 107 30.03 -3.27 -8.43
N GLU A 108 30.90 -4.23 -8.16
CA GLU A 108 31.03 -5.46 -8.95
C GLU A 108 29.78 -6.34 -8.86
N GLU A 109 29.18 -6.47 -7.68
CA GLU A 109 27.92 -7.18 -7.49
C GLU A 109 26.77 -6.50 -8.24
N LEU A 110 26.70 -5.16 -8.17
CA LEU A 110 25.70 -4.37 -8.90
C LEU A 110 25.85 -4.53 -10.42
N GLU A 111 27.06 -4.40 -10.95
CA GLU A 111 27.33 -4.57 -12.38
C GLU A 111 27.03 -6.01 -12.83
N SER A 112 27.39 -7.02 -12.04
CA SER A 112 27.05 -8.42 -12.33
C SER A 112 25.53 -8.62 -12.40
N TYR A 113 24.77 -8.03 -11.48
CA TYR A 113 23.30 -8.08 -11.49
C TYR A 113 22.73 -7.40 -12.75
N ILE A 114 23.21 -6.20 -13.10
CA ILE A 114 22.75 -5.44 -14.26
C ILE A 114 23.05 -6.23 -15.54
N GLU A 115 24.29 -6.69 -15.72
CA GLU A 115 24.72 -7.41 -16.93
C GLU A 115 23.99 -8.74 -17.09
N ARG A 116 23.74 -9.46 -15.99
CA ARG A 116 22.99 -10.71 -16.01
C ARG A 116 21.56 -10.51 -16.52
N ASN A 117 20.86 -9.52 -15.98
CA ASN A 117 19.51 -9.18 -16.43
C ASN A 117 19.53 -8.68 -17.88
N ALA A 118 20.49 -7.81 -18.24
CA ALA A 118 20.60 -7.27 -19.60
C ALA A 118 20.86 -8.35 -20.66
N ALA A 119 21.67 -9.36 -20.35
CA ALA A 119 21.91 -10.48 -21.26
C ALA A 119 20.61 -11.25 -21.55
N VAL A 120 19.89 -11.65 -20.50
CA VAL A 120 18.62 -12.39 -20.65
C VAL A 120 17.58 -11.56 -21.43
N VAL A 121 17.45 -10.27 -21.12
CA VAL A 121 16.46 -9.42 -21.83
C VAL A 121 16.88 -9.19 -23.28
N ALA A 122 18.18 -9.09 -23.60
CA ALA A 122 18.64 -8.98 -24.98
C ALA A 122 18.31 -10.23 -25.81
N ASP A 123 18.49 -11.42 -25.23
CA ASP A 123 18.13 -12.69 -25.89
C ASP A 123 16.63 -12.78 -26.15
N ILE A 124 15.79 -12.43 -25.16
CA ILE A 124 14.34 -12.36 -25.30
C ILE A 124 13.96 -11.35 -26.40
N ALA A 125 14.58 -10.17 -26.37
CA ALA A 125 14.28 -9.11 -27.31
C ALA A 125 14.53 -9.50 -28.77
N GLN A 126 15.58 -10.28 -29.03
CA GLN A 126 15.89 -10.82 -30.37
C GLN A 126 14.92 -11.94 -30.77
N ALA A 127 14.65 -12.89 -29.86
CA ALA A 127 13.78 -14.04 -30.13
C ALA A 127 12.32 -13.61 -30.36
N GLU A 128 11.80 -12.69 -29.53
CA GLU A 128 10.38 -12.37 -29.44
C GLU A 128 10.00 -11.01 -30.06
N ARG A 129 10.91 -10.38 -30.79
CA ARG A 129 10.70 -9.09 -31.49
C ARG A 129 10.13 -8.00 -30.54
N ILE A 130 10.72 -7.87 -29.35
CA ILE A 130 10.36 -6.80 -28.42
C ILE A 130 10.60 -5.44 -29.10
N SER A 131 9.61 -4.55 -29.05
CA SER A 131 9.67 -3.24 -29.70
C SER A 131 9.78 -2.08 -28.72
N VAL A 132 9.49 -2.31 -27.44
CA VAL A 132 9.59 -1.30 -26.36
C VAL A 132 9.74 -2.00 -25.02
N ILE A 133 10.51 -1.40 -24.12
CA ILE A 133 10.72 -1.86 -22.75
C ILE A 133 10.12 -0.87 -21.77
N HIS A 134 9.49 -1.37 -20.71
CA HIS A 134 9.14 -0.57 -19.55
C HIS A 134 9.94 -1.06 -18.34
N ALA A 135 10.64 -0.15 -17.67
CA ALA A 135 11.45 -0.46 -16.50
C ALA A 135 10.84 0.17 -15.24
N ASN A 136 10.46 -0.66 -14.30
CA ASN A 136 9.99 -0.21 -12.98
C ASN A 136 11.15 0.30 -12.12
N HIS A 137 10.84 1.27 -11.25
CA HIS A 137 11.74 1.97 -10.35
C HIS A 137 12.69 2.96 -11.06
N ALA A 138 13.47 3.72 -10.28
CA ALA A 138 14.51 4.61 -10.78
C ALA A 138 15.84 3.86 -11.01
N VAL A 139 16.06 2.72 -10.34
CA VAL A 139 17.22 1.81 -10.36
C VAL A 139 16.75 0.38 -10.00
N LEU A 140 17.35 -0.72 -10.39
CA LEU A 140 18.43 -0.98 -11.33
C LEU A 140 17.85 -1.33 -12.72
N MET A 141 16.53 -1.60 -12.79
CA MET A 141 15.87 -2.00 -14.04
C MET A 141 15.99 -0.95 -15.16
N PRO A 142 15.92 0.37 -14.89
CA PRO A 142 16.23 1.37 -15.92
C PRO A 142 17.65 1.28 -16.46
N THR A 143 18.65 0.96 -15.62
CA THR A 143 20.03 0.74 -16.06
C THR A 143 20.15 -0.49 -16.93
N VAL A 144 19.41 -1.57 -16.63
CA VAL A 144 19.29 -2.75 -17.51
C VAL A 144 18.71 -2.35 -18.87
N ALA A 145 17.61 -1.57 -18.88
CA ALA A 145 16.97 -1.12 -20.13
C ALA A 145 17.89 -0.21 -20.96
N GLU A 146 18.67 0.66 -20.32
CA GLU A 146 19.68 1.50 -20.95
C GLU A 146 20.76 0.65 -21.65
N ARG A 147 21.27 -0.40 -20.99
CA ARG A 147 22.24 -1.35 -21.58
C ARG A 147 21.67 -2.07 -22.80
N ILE A 148 20.40 -2.43 -22.76
CA ILE A 148 19.71 -3.08 -23.88
C ILE A 148 19.55 -2.08 -25.04
N ARG A 149 19.12 -0.86 -24.76
CA ARG A 149 19.04 0.20 -25.78
C ARG A 149 20.39 0.41 -26.48
N ALA A 150 21.46 0.47 -25.72
CA ALA A 150 22.81 0.61 -26.28
C ALA A 150 23.22 -0.58 -27.18
N ARG A 151 22.75 -1.80 -26.86
CA ARG A 151 23.11 -3.03 -27.61
C ARG A 151 22.23 -3.27 -28.85
N VAL A 152 20.92 -3.11 -28.69
CA VAL A 152 19.93 -3.52 -29.70
C VAL A 152 19.01 -2.41 -30.18
N GLY A 153 19.14 -1.19 -29.64
CA GLY A 153 18.39 0.01 -30.09
C GLY A 153 16.93 0.07 -29.66
N ILE A 154 16.47 -0.78 -28.73
CA ILE A 154 15.07 -0.78 -28.28
C ILE A 154 14.81 0.39 -27.34
N PRO A 155 13.80 1.24 -27.61
CA PRO A 155 13.44 2.33 -26.73
C PRO A 155 12.84 1.83 -25.42
N PHE A 156 12.96 2.64 -24.35
CA PHE A 156 12.39 2.28 -23.06
C PHE A 156 11.74 3.46 -22.35
N THR A 157 10.90 3.15 -21.38
CA THR A 157 10.25 4.07 -20.46
C THR A 157 10.52 3.63 -19.03
N VAL A 158 10.36 4.55 -18.07
CA VAL A 158 10.67 4.33 -16.65
C VAL A 158 9.50 4.78 -15.77
N MET A 159 9.33 4.11 -14.61
CA MET A 159 8.38 4.55 -13.58
C MET A 159 8.99 4.43 -12.18
N PRO A 160 9.47 5.53 -11.56
CA PRO A 160 9.86 5.56 -10.16
C PRO A 160 8.67 5.29 -9.24
N HIS A 161 8.91 4.54 -8.14
CA HIS A 161 7.87 4.19 -7.16
C HIS A 161 8.07 4.84 -5.77
N GLY A 162 9.13 5.63 -5.58
CA GLY A 162 9.42 6.40 -4.38
C GLY A 162 10.41 5.74 -3.43
N SER A 163 10.26 4.46 -3.09
CA SER A 163 11.22 3.73 -2.25
C SER A 163 12.62 3.66 -2.87
N ASP A 164 12.70 3.52 -4.18
CA ASP A 164 13.89 3.58 -5.00
C ASP A 164 14.66 4.89 -4.83
N ILE A 165 13.95 6.02 -4.84
CA ILE A 165 14.54 7.35 -4.65
C ILE A 165 14.97 7.52 -3.19
N GLU A 166 14.12 7.19 -2.22
CA GLU A 166 14.39 7.45 -0.80
C GLU A 166 15.47 6.55 -0.20
N TYR A 167 15.48 5.26 -0.58
CA TYR A 167 16.33 4.25 0.08
C TYR A 167 17.56 3.84 -0.75
N ALA A 168 17.64 4.26 -2.02
CA ALA A 168 18.82 4.03 -2.84
C ALA A 168 19.40 5.33 -3.41
N VAL A 169 18.67 6.03 -4.29
CA VAL A 169 19.20 7.20 -5.03
C VAL A 169 19.69 8.33 -4.12
N LYS A 170 18.95 8.64 -3.05
CA LYS A 170 19.34 9.68 -2.07
C LYS A 170 20.40 9.23 -1.07
N LYS A 171 20.69 7.95 -0.99
CA LYS A 171 21.61 7.38 0.01
C LYS A 171 23.00 7.10 -0.53
N ASP A 172 23.13 6.89 -1.84
CA ASP A 172 24.38 6.49 -2.45
C ASP A 172 24.48 7.06 -3.88
N ASP A 173 25.53 7.84 -4.14
CA ASP A 173 25.80 8.50 -5.42
C ASP A 173 25.93 7.53 -6.61
N ARG A 174 26.24 6.26 -6.38
CA ARG A 174 26.25 5.26 -7.45
C ARG A 174 24.87 5.14 -8.09
N PHE A 175 23.82 5.07 -7.28
CA PHE A 175 22.44 4.97 -7.75
C PHE A 175 21.94 6.25 -8.39
N LEU A 176 22.39 7.42 -7.88
CA LEU A 176 22.08 8.70 -8.53
C LEU A 176 22.68 8.74 -9.95
N ARG A 177 23.92 8.27 -10.13
CA ARG A 177 24.55 8.17 -11.47
C ARG A 177 23.82 7.19 -12.38
N TYR A 178 23.50 5.97 -11.92
CA TYR A 178 22.77 5.00 -12.71
C TYR A 178 21.40 5.54 -13.16
N ALA A 179 20.63 6.10 -12.24
CA ALA A 179 19.32 6.65 -12.55
C ALA A 179 19.40 7.84 -13.50
N SER A 180 20.33 8.78 -13.27
CA SER A 180 20.49 9.96 -14.12
C SER A 180 20.87 9.58 -15.55
N SER A 181 21.77 8.63 -15.72
CA SER A 181 22.15 8.10 -17.05
C SER A 181 20.93 7.48 -17.77
N ALA A 182 20.21 6.61 -17.09
CA ALA A 182 19.02 5.98 -17.67
C ALA A 182 17.90 7.02 -17.98
N PHE A 183 17.72 8.03 -17.12
CA PHE A 183 16.72 9.09 -17.33
C PHE A 183 17.09 10.02 -18.49
N ALA A 184 18.39 10.22 -18.75
CA ALA A 184 18.83 10.95 -19.94
C ALA A 184 18.47 10.22 -21.24
N GLU A 185 18.51 8.90 -21.23
CA GLU A 185 18.28 8.05 -22.40
C GLU A 185 16.81 7.56 -22.59
N THR A 186 15.97 7.64 -21.54
CA THR A 186 14.58 7.17 -21.60
C THR A 186 13.71 8.08 -22.47
N GLY A 187 12.72 7.50 -23.16
CA GLY A 187 11.72 8.25 -23.94
C GLY A 187 10.64 8.88 -23.06
N ARG A 188 10.26 8.25 -21.94
CA ARG A 188 9.23 8.72 -20.99
C ARG A 188 9.54 8.29 -19.58
N ILE A 189 9.15 9.14 -18.63
CA ILE A 189 9.20 8.85 -17.20
C ILE A 189 7.79 9.03 -16.65
N PHE A 190 7.16 7.95 -16.23
CA PHE A 190 5.85 7.98 -15.61
C PHE A 190 5.96 8.41 -14.15
N VAL A 191 5.09 9.32 -13.72
CA VAL A 191 5.03 9.80 -12.34
C VAL A 191 3.59 9.75 -11.82
N ILE A 192 3.44 9.48 -10.52
CA ILE A 192 2.15 9.46 -9.84
C ILE A 192 1.95 10.81 -9.15
N GLY A 193 1.28 11.74 -9.85
CA GLY A 193 0.91 13.05 -9.32
C GLY A 193 2.07 14.04 -9.12
N ASP A 194 1.72 15.25 -8.71
CA ASP A 194 2.63 16.40 -8.63
C ASP A 194 3.75 16.22 -7.59
N GLU A 195 3.50 15.49 -6.52
CA GLU A 195 4.52 15.23 -5.50
C GLU A 195 5.67 14.41 -6.07
N MET A 196 5.37 13.30 -6.77
CA MET A 196 6.40 12.48 -7.40
C MET A 196 7.08 13.25 -8.53
N ARG A 197 6.33 14.02 -9.32
CA ARG A 197 6.87 14.92 -10.36
C ARG A 197 7.89 15.88 -9.75
N GLY A 198 7.53 16.62 -8.69
CA GLY A 198 8.41 17.55 -8.01
C GLY A 198 9.64 16.87 -7.40
N ARG A 199 9.50 15.67 -6.86
CA ARG A 199 10.59 14.86 -6.31
C ARG A 199 11.58 14.45 -7.39
N VAL A 200 11.10 13.95 -8.53
CA VAL A 200 11.95 13.57 -9.68
C VAL A 200 12.69 14.80 -10.21
N LEU A 201 12.00 15.92 -10.46
CA LEU A 201 12.63 17.16 -10.92
C LEU A 201 13.71 17.66 -9.96
N LYS A 202 13.48 17.57 -8.66
CA LYS A 202 14.44 18.02 -7.65
C LYS A 202 15.66 17.11 -7.56
N VAL A 203 15.47 15.79 -7.54
CA VAL A 203 16.56 14.82 -7.35
C VAL A 203 17.43 14.71 -8.60
N PHE A 204 16.82 14.78 -9.78
CA PHE A 204 17.49 14.62 -11.06
C PHE A 204 17.63 15.93 -11.85
N ALA A 205 17.75 17.06 -11.14
CA ALA A 205 17.85 18.39 -11.76
C ALA A 205 19.00 18.55 -12.77
N GLY A 206 20.02 17.67 -12.72
CA GLY A 206 21.14 17.65 -13.67
C GLY A 206 20.85 16.89 -14.97
N VAL A 207 19.66 16.33 -15.16
CA VAL A 207 19.29 15.61 -16.39
C VAL A 207 18.63 16.57 -17.36
N ASP A 208 19.25 16.78 -18.52
CA ASP A 208 18.73 17.69 -19.54
C ASP A 208 17.39 17.22 -20.11
N GLY A 209 16.46 18.17 -20.28
CA GLY A 209 15.14 17.91 -20.86
C GLY A 209 14.23 17.02 -20.00
N LEU A 210 14.55 16.80 -18.73
CA LEU A 210 13.83 15.90 -17.83
C LEU A 210 12.33 16.19 -17.77
N GLU A 211 11.94 17.47 -17.64
CA GLU A 211 10.55 17.87 -17.48
C GLU A 211 9.69 17.47 -18.70
N SER A 212 10.22 17.57 -19.90
CA SER A 212 9.53 17.18 -21.15
C SER A 212 9.29 15.68 -21.28
N LYS A 213 10.01 14.86 -20.51
CA LYS A 213 9.88 13.39 -20.48
C LYS A 213 8.86 12.92 -19.45
N LEU A 214 8.45 13.78 -18.50
CA LEU A 214 7.50 13.41 -17.45
C LEU A 214 6.07 13.29 -17.98
N SER A 215 5.44 12.17 -17.73
CA SER A 215 4.03 11.91 -18.03
C SER A 215 3.32 11.37 -16.78
N ASP A 216 2.13 11.92 -16.49
CA ASP A 216 1.36 11.47 -15.33
C ASP A 216 0.66 10.16 -15.64
N LEU A 217 0.82 9.19 -14.74
CA LEU A 217 0.13 7.91 -14.78
C LEU A 217 -0.46 7.63 -13.40
N HIS A 218 -1.78 7.50 -13.34
CA HIS A 218 -2.46 7.21 -12.08
C HIS A 218 -2.24 5.76 -11.64
N LEU A 219 -2.41 5.52 -10.34
CA LEU A 219 -2.62 4.18 -9.83
C LEU A 219 -3.98 3.67 -10.28
N GLY A 220 -4.12 2.36 -10.38
CA GLY A 220 -5.38 1.74 -10.75
C GLY A 220 -6.01 0.93 -9.62
N VAL A 221 -7.28 0.62 -9.79
CA VAL A 221 -8.05 -0.31 -8.96
C VAL A 221 -8.84 -1.24 -9.87
N ASP A 222 -9.07 -2.48 -9.44
CA ASP A 222 -9.98 -3.40 -10.15
C ASP A 222 -11.40 -3.06 -9.74
N THR A 223 -12.09 -2.24 -10.52
CA THR A 223 -13.44 -1.76 -10.20
C THR A 223 -14.49 -2.86 -10.30
N SER A 224 -14.18 -4.00 -10.92
CA SER A 224 -15.05 -5.17 -10.93
C SER A 224 -14.99 -5.98 -9.63
N ASP A 225 -13.85 -5.89 -8.91
CA ASP A 225 -13.69 -6.52 -7.60
C ASP A 225 -14.22 -5.63 -6.46
N PHE A 226 -14.20 -4.31 -6.65
CA PHE A 226 -14.59 -3.29 -5.65
C PHE A 226 -15.80 -2.50 -6.13
N GLU A 227 -16.98 -3.15 -6.14
CA GLU A 227 -18.23 -2.52 -6.53
C GLU A 227 -19.09 -2.14 -5.32
N PRO A 228 -19.83 -1.02 -5.38
CA PRO A 228 -20.78 -0.67 -4.32
C PRO A 228 -21.92 -1.70 -4.26
N ILE A 229 -22.40 -1.98 -3.06
CA ILE A 229 -23.55 -2.87 -2.82
C ILE A 229 -24.65 -2.13 -2.07
N ALA A 230 -25.89 -2.59 -2.19
CA ALA A 230 -26.98 -2.06 -1.39
C ALA A 230 -26.76 -2.37 0.10
N ARG A 231 -27.18 -1.45 1.00
CA ARG A 231 -26.98 -1.62 2.45
C ARG A 231 -27.60 -2.91 2.99
N ASN A 232 -28.72 -3.35 2.43
CA ASN A 232 -29.39 -4.58 2.82
C ASN A 232 -28.61 -5.86 2.41
N ASP A 233 -27.72 -5.75 1.43
CA ASP A 233 -26.91 -6.88 0.95
C ASP A 233 -25.60 -7.05 1.74
N ARG A 234 -25.25 -6.12 2.63
CA ARG A 234 -23.99 -6.15 3.40
C ARG A 234 -23.84 -7.44 4.21
N GLY A 235 -24.91 -7.91 4.86
CA GLY A 235 -24.88 -9.17 5.62
C GLY A 235 -24.54 -10.38 4.75
N LYS A 236 -25.08 -10.43 3.52
CA LYS A 236 -24.74 -11.47 2.55
C LYS A 236 -23.27 -11.39 2.14
N ASN A 237 -22.76 -10.19 1.90
CA ASN A 237 -21.37 -9.97 1.50
C ASN A 237 -20.39 -10.36 2.62
N ILE A 238 -20.72 -10.06 3.88
CA ILE A 238 -19.94 -10.51 5.05
C ILE A 238 -19.98 -12.04 5.19
N SER A 239 -21.09 -12.69 4.87
CA SER A 239 -21.15 -14.16 4.83
C SER A 239 -20.21 -14.75 3.76
N GLN A 240 -20.07 -14.09 2.60
CA GLN A 240 -19.11 -14.48 1.57
C GLN A 240 -17.66 -14.27 2.05
N LEU A 241 -17.40 -13.15 2.74
CA LEU A 241 -16.10 -12.92 3.39
C LEU A 241 -15.78 -14.04 4.39
N SER A 242 -16.69 -14.38 5.28
CA SER A 242 -16.50 -15.47 6.24
C SER A 242 -16.21 -16.81 5.57
N ALA A 243 -16.90 -17.10 4.46
CA ALA A 243 -16.64 -18.31 3.66
C ALA A 243 -15.25 -18.31 3.03
N SER A 244 -14.75 -17.14 2.58
CA SER A 244 -13.38 -17.02 2.04
C SER A 244 -12.31 -17.16 3.13
N LEU A 245 -12.62 -16.83 4.37
CA LEU A 245 -11.71 -16.98 5.51
C LEU A 245 -11.64 -18.43 6.02
N ALA A 246 -12.64 -19.25 5.78
CA ALA A 246 -12.73 -20.60 6.33
C ALA A 246 -11.52 -21.51 6.03
N PRO A 247 -10.93 -21.54 4.81
CA PRO A 247 -9.77 -22.35 4.50
C PRO A 247 -8.44 -21.77 4.99
N LEU A 248 -8.41 -20.52 5.47
CA LEU A 248 -7.18 -19.84 5.82
C LEU A 248 -6.69 -20.25 7.21
N SER A 249 -5.38 -20.35 7.35
CA SER A 249 -4.75 -20.46 8.67
C SER A 249 -5.05 -19.20 9.50
N ARG A 250 -5.18 -19.39 10.81
CA ARG A 250 -5.57 -18.31 11.72
C ARG A 250 -4.36 -17.77 12.49
N GLY A 251 -4.41 -16.48 12.83
CA GLY A 251 -3.43 -15.76 13.64
C GLY A 251 -3.85 -15.70 15.10
N LYS A 252 -4.02 -14.47 15.62
CA LYS A 252 -4.33 -14.23 17.04
C LYS A 252 -5.51 -15.05 17.54
N THR A 253 -5.30 -15.76 18.65
CA THR A 253 -6.32 -16.59 19.29
C THR A 253 -7.23 -15.77 20.20
N VAL A 254 -8.45 -16.27 20.43
CA VAL A 254 -9.37 -15.72 21.43
C VAL A 254 -8.77 -15.80 22.84
N ALA A 255 -7.97 -16.81 23.12
CA ALA A 255 -7.30 -16.97 24.41
C ALA A 255 -6.29 -15.84 24.65
N GLU A 256 -5.41 -15.54 23.68
CA GLU A 256 -4.44 -14.44 23.76
C GLU A 256 -5.11 -13.07 23.94
N GLU A 257 -6.19 -12.79 23.18
CA GLU A 257 -6.96 -11.56 23.32
C GLU A 257 -7.56 -11.43 24.73
N ASN A 258 -8.20 -12.48 25.22
CA ASN A 258 -8.82 -12.48 26.55
C ASN A 258 -7.79 -12.40 27.69
N GLU A 259 -6.62 -13.03 27.54
CA GLU A 259 -5.54 -12.97 28.53
C GLU A 259 -5.02 -11.53 28.64
N MET A 260 -4.74 -10.87 27.53
CA MET A 260 -4.33 -9.47 27.50
C MET A 260 -5.35 -8.59 28.22
N LEU A 261 -6.64 -8.66 27.83
CA LEU A 261 -7.68 -7.81 28.40
C LEU A 261 -7.89 -8.04 29.90
N ARG A 262 -7.71 -9.28 30.39
CA ARG A 262 -7.78 -9.61 31.84
C ARG A 262 -6.60 -9.05 32.60
N ALA A 263 -5.41 -8.98 31.99
CA ALA A 263 -4.19 -8.48 32.63
C ALA A 263 -4.12 -6.95 32.67
N MET A 264 -4.82 -6.24 31.75
CA MET A 264 -4.79 -4.78 31.65
C MET A 264 -5.08 -4.02 32.96
N PRO A 265 -6.05 -4.43 33.83
CA PRO A 265 -6.28 -3.72 35.10
C PRO A 265 -5.07 -3.70 36.05
N GLY A 266 -4.14 -4.66 35.91
CA GLY A 266 -2.94 -4.78 36.72
C GLY A 266 -1.73 -3.97 36.23
N VAL A 267 -1.82 -3.33 35.07
CA VAL A 267 -0.74 -2.49 34.50
C VAL A 267 -0.55 -1.24 35.33
N ARG A 268 0.71 -0.94 35.74
CA ARG A 268 1.09 0.20 36.58
C ARG A 268 2.21 1.04 35.97
N ASP A 269 3.02 0.45 35.13
CA ASP A 269 4.18 1.07 34.49
C ASP A 269 4.41 0.51 33.09
N LEU A 270 5.45 1.01 32.40
CA LEU A 270 5.79 0.59 31.06
C LEU A 270 6.20 -0.87 30.97
N ASP A 271 6.94 -1.39 31.96
CA ASP A 271 7.41 -2.78 31.95
C ASP A 271 6.22 -3.75 32.10
N ASP A 272 5.25 -3.40 32.96
CA ASP A 272 3.99 -4.15 33.08
C ASP A 272 3.24 -4.14 31.75
N LEU A 273 3.13 -2.96 31.09
CA LEU A 273 2.46 -2.82 29.80
C LEU A 273 3.13 -3.67 28.72
N LEU A 274 4.44 -3.52 28.54
CA LEU A 274 5.19 -4.27 27.51
C LEU A 274 5.08 -5.79 27.74
N ARG A 275 5.11 -6.25 28.98
CA ARG A 275 4.95 -7.66 29.31
C ARG A 275 3.55 -8.18 28.96
N VAL A 276 2.50 -7.42 29.27
CA VAL A 276 1.11 -7.80 28.96
C VAL A 276 0.88 -7.85 27.45
N LEU A 277 1.34 -6.83 26.71
CA LEU A 277 1.19 -6.79 25.25
C LEU A 277 2.05 -7.88 24.58
N GLY A 278 3.30 -8.07 25.04
CA GLY A 278 4.21 -9.07 24.49
C GLY A 278 3.71 -10.50 24.68
N ALA A 279 3.06 -10.81 25.81
CA ALA A 279 2.48 -12.13 26.05
C ALA A 279 1.36 -12.49 25.05
N ALA A 280 0.67 -11.48 24.50
CA ALA A 280 -0.46 -11.65 23.58
C ALA A 280 -0.09 -11.51 22.09
N SER A 281 1.20 -11.46 21.74
CA SER A 281 1.69 -11.18 20.36
C SER A 281 2.47 -12.33 19.72
N HIS A 282 2.31 -13.58 20.22
CA HIS A 282 3.05 -14.75 19.74
C HIS A 282 2.40 -15.51 18.57
N TYR A 283 1.69 -14.82 17.70
CA TYR A 283 0.98 -15.39 16.57
C TYR A 283 1.54 -14.92 15.21
N ASP A 284 1.15 -15.58 14.12
CA ASP A 284 1.49 -15.14 12.77
C ASP A 284 0.63 -13.91 12.40
N GLY A 285 1.25 -12.75 12.41
CA GLY A 285 0.57 -11.48 12.14
C GLY A 285 0.04 -11.32 10.71
N LYS A 286 0.49 -12.14 9.74
CA LYS A 286 0.02 -12.11 8.34
C LYS A 286 -1.19 -13.03 8.10
N ARG A 287 -2.00 -13.27 9.13
CA ARG A 287 -3.18 -14.13 9.08
C ARG A 287 -4.40 -13.43 9.70
N PRO A 288 -5.63 -13.81 9.30
CA PRO A 288 -6.83 -13.36 9.99
C PRO A 288 -6.88 -13.94 11.41
N ASP A 289 -7.53 -13.22 12.33
CA ASP A 289 -7.75 -13.70 13.70
C ASP A 289 -8.52 -15.02 13.72
N GLU A 290 -8.35 -15.79 14.80
CA GLU A 290 -9.09 -17.02 15.02
C GLU A 290 -10.61 -16.80 14.92
N ASN A 291 -11.11 -15.73 15.51
CA ASN A 291 -12.53 -15.37 15.59
C ASN A 291 -12.93 -14.22 14.65
N ALA A 292 -12.17 -13.96 13.59
CA ALA A 292 -12.47 -12.88 12.64
C ALA A 292 -13.90 -12.96 12.10
N ASP A 293 -14.39 -14.18 11.82
CA ASP A 293 -15.75 -14.42 11.35
C ASP A 293 -16.81 -13.99 12.36
N ALA A 294 -16.62 -14.34 13.63
CA ALA A 294 -17.54 -13.99 14.71
C ALA A 294 -17.52 -12.47 14.98
N LYS A 295 -16.33 -11.85 14.96
CA LYS A 295 -16.15 -10.40 15.08
C LYS A 295 -16.88 -9.64 13.96
N LEU A 296 -16.71 -10.07 12.71
CA LEU A 296 -17.39 -9.47 11.56
C LEU A 296 -18.90 -9.69 11.62
N ALA A 297 -19.37 -10.88 12.04
CA ALA A 297 -20.78 -11.16 12.19
C ALA A 297 -21.46 -10.35 13.31
N SER A 298 -20.72 -9.90 14.32
CA SER A 298 -21.25 -9.09 15.42
C SER A 298 -21.54 -7.62 15.03
N VAL A 299 -20.99 -7.15 13.91
CA VAL A 299 -21.21 -5.76 13.45
C VAL A 299 -22.61 -5.65 12.84
N PRO A 300 -23.43 -4.66 13.28
CA PRO A 300 -24.79 -4.49 12.77
C PRO A 300 -24.78 -3.77 11.41
N TRP A 301 -24.31 -4.45 10.36
CA TRP A 301 -23.99 -3.91 9.04
C TRP A 301 -25.09 -3.13 8.33
N THR A 302 -26.36 -3.48 8.62
CA THR A 302 -27.51 -2.81 7.99
C THR A 302 -27.98 -1.58 8.73
N THR A 303 -27.66 -1.43 10.00
CA THR A 303 -28.19 -0.36 10.87
C THR A 303 -27.13 0.58 11.40
N ALA A 304 -25.95 0.09 11.77
CA ALA A 304 -24.89 0.93 12.29
C ALA A 304 -24.07 1.58 11.15
N PRO A 305 -23.67 2.85 11.30
CA PRO A 305 -22.62 3.45 10.47
C PRO A 305 -21.30 2.73 10.74
N THR A 306 -20.53 2.47 9.67
CA THR A 306 -19.32 1.68 9.72
C THR A 306 -18.11 2.43 9.19
N LEU A 307 -17.02 2.40 9.94
CA LEU A 307 -15.71 2.93 9.58
C LEU A 307 -14.74 1.79 9.32
N LEU A 308 -13.90 1.95 8.32
CA LEU A 308 -12.87 0.97 7.96
C LEU A 308 -11.48 1.61 8.01
N PHE A 309 -10.56 0.95 8.69
CA PHE A 309 -9.10 1.17 8.56
C PHE A 309 -8.46 -0.07 7.96
N VAL A 310 -7.64 0.11 6.93
CA VAL A 310 -6.84 -0.98 6.32
C VAL A 310 -5.39 -0.54 6.22
N GLY A 311 -4.48 -1.30 6.83
CA GLY A 311 -3.05 -1.01 6.74
C GLY A 311 -2.22 -1.76 7.77
N ARG A 312 -0.89 -1.62 7.66
CA ARG A 312 0.01 -2.08 8.73
C ARG A 312 -0.30 -1.30 10.01
N LEU A 313 -0.34 -2.00 11.13
CA LEU A 313 -0.57 -1.38 12.45
C LEU A 313 0.76 -0.89 13.01
N ILE A 314 1.25 0.19 12.42
CA ILE A 314 2.46 0.94 12.79
C ILE A 314 2.11 2.43 12.90
N ALA A 315 2.90 3.18 13.65
CA ALA A 315 2.66 4.62 13.88
C ALA A 315 2.58 5.41 12.57
N TRP A 316 3.39 5.07 11.59
CA TRP A 316 3.41 5.77 10.29
C TRP A 316 2.08 5.71 9.53
N LYS A 317 1.26 4.69 9.77
CA LYS A 317 -0.07 4.55 9.17
C LYS A 317 -1.18 5.30 9.93
N GLY A 318 -0.85 5.89 11.10
CA GLY A 318 -1.75 6.78 11.85
C GLY A 318 -2.91 6.08 12.55
N ILE A 319 -2.80 4.77 12.84
CA ILE A 319 -3.85 4.05 13.56
C ILE A 319 -4.11 4.65 14.96
N GLN A 320 -3.08 5.15 15.61
CA GLN A 320 -3.16 5.85 16.90
C GLN A 320 -4.00 7.13 16.80
N SER A 321 -3.88 7.88 15.69
CA SER A 321 -4.66 9.10 15.46
C SER A 321 -6.15 8.76 15.33
N LEU A 322 -6.49 7.66 14.66
CA LEU A 322 -7.85 7.17 14.57
C LEU A 322 -8.40 6.79 15.95
N VAL A 323 -7.66 5.99 16.74
CA VAL A 323 -8.10 5.58 18.08
C VAL A 323 -8.34 6.78 18.99
N ALA A 324 -7.41 7.75 18.99
CA ALA A 324 -7.56 8.98 19.79
C ALA A 324 -8.73 9.86 19.33
N ALA A 325 -9.14 9.80 18.07
CA ALA A 325 -10.26 10.58 17.53
C ALA A 325 -11.63 9.97 17.83
N LEU A 326 -11.71 8.67 18.16
CA LEU A 326 -12.99 7.96 18.34
C LEU A 326 -13.91 8.60 19.38
N PRO A 327 -13.46 9.03 20.58
CA PRO A 327 -14.35 9.69 21.54
C PRO A 327 -15.07 10.90 20.95
N VAL A 328 -14.34 11.75 20.22
CA VAL A 328 -14.88 12.97 19.60
C VAL A 328 -15.84 12.64 18.46
N ALA A 329 -15.51 11.68 17.61
CA ALA A 329 -16.36 11.26 16.49
C ALA A 329 -17.66 10.60 16.98
N MET A 330 -17.56 9.75 18.02
CA MET A 330 -18.68 9.00 18.56
C MET A 330 -19.60 9.83 19.46
N GLU A 331 -19.18 10.97 19.94
CA GLU A 331 -20.07 11.91 20.61
C GLU A 331 -21.23 12.34 19.69
N ARG A 332 -20.96 12.48 18.39
CA ARG A 332 -21.96 12.81 17.35
C ARG A 332 -22.57 11.57 16.68
N THR A 333 -21.91 10.43 16.77
CA THR A 333 -22.34 9.18 16.13
C THR A 333 -22.14 8.00 17.09
N PRO A 334 -22.96 7.87 18.15
CA PRO A 334 -22.73 6.88 19.22
C PRO A 334 -22.81 5.41 18.74
N SER A 335 -23.54 5.16 17.66
CA SER A 335 -23.69 3.81 17.08
C SER A 335 -22.59 3.42 16.09
N LEU A 336 -21.56 4.26 15.92
CA LEU A 336 -20.42 3.98 15.02
C LEU A 336 -19.75 2.65 15.38
N ARG A 337 -19.43 1.85 14.37
CA ARG A 337 -18.61 0.65 14.48
C ARG A 337 -17.35 0.82 13.62
N VAL A 338 -16.23 0.40 14.16
CA VAL A 338 -14.92 0.52 13.51
C VAL A 338 -14.38 -0.87 13.21
N VAL A 339 -14.04 -1.12 11.96
CA VAL A 339 -13.35 -2.35 11.54
C VAL A 339 -11.90 -2.01 11.23
N ILE A 340 -10.98 -2.67 11.92
CA ILE A 340 -9.53 -2.45 11.78
C ILE A 340 -8.92 -3.71 11.19
N VAL A 341 -8.41 -3.58 9.97
CA VAL A 341 -7.78 -4.66 9.22
C VAL A 341 -6.29 -4.43 9.11
N GLY A 342 -5.50 -5.39 9.51
CA GLY A 342 -4.06 -5.36 9.37
C GLY A 342 -3.31 -6.02 10.51
N HIS A 343 -1.99 -5.96 10.40
CA HIS A 343 -1.05 -6.48 11.40
C HIS A 343 0.09 -5.47 11.62
N GLY A 344 0.78 -5.61 12.72
CA GLY A 344 1.93 -4.77 13.05
C GLY A 344 2.16 -4.66 14.55
N PRO A 345 3.31 -4.13 14.96
CA PRO A 345 3.72 -4.09 16.38
C PRO A 345 2.79 -3.25 17.27
N LEU A 346 2.05 -2.28 16.71
CA LEU A 346 1.10 -1.49 17.51
C LEU A 346 -0.26 -2.15 17.70
N ARG A 347 -0.50 -3.35 17.20
CA ARG A 347 -1.83 -3.95 17.28
C ARG A 347 -2.34 -4.04 18.72
N GLU A 348 -1.60 -4.74 19.58
CA GLU A 348 -1.96 -4.94 20.99
C GLU A 348 -2.03 -3.61 21.74
N ALA A 349 -1.13 -2.68 21.43
CA ALA A 349 -1.14 -1.35 22.01
C ALA A 349 -2.41 -0.56 21.65
N MET A 350 -2.95 -0.70 20.43
CA MET A 350 -4.20 -0.04 20.03
C MET A 350 -5.45 -0.68 20.67
N GLU A 351 -5.48 -1.99 20.82
CA GLU A 351 -6.51 -2.68 21.60
C GLU A 351 -6.49 -2.22 23.06
N ALA A 352 -5.30 -2.14 23.66
CA ALA A 352 -5.10 -1.61 25.02
C ALA A 352 -5.46 -0.13 25.15
N PHE A 353 -5.19 0.67 24.13
CA PHE A 353 -5.54 2.09 24.09
C PHE A 353 -7.07 2.30 24.12
N ILE A 354 -7.82 1.57 23.29
CA ILE A 354 -9.29 1.60 23.31
C ILE A 354 -9.81 1.12 24.66
N TRP A 355 -9.24 0.04 25.20
CA TRP A 355 -9.60 -0.46 26.53
C TRP A 355 -9.35 0.58 27.63
N ALA A 356 -8.19 1.25 27.61
CA ALA A 356 -7.82 2.26 28.61
C ALA A 356 -8.75 3.48 28.55
N LEU A 357 -9.04 3.99 27.36
CA LEU A 357 -10.00 5.08 27.15
C LEU A 357 -11.38 4.74 27.72
N ARG A 358 -11.89 3.55 27.38
CA ARG A 358 -13.20 3.08 27.84
C ARG A 358 -13.29 2.91 29.36
N ASN A 359 -12.20 2.50 30.00
CA ASN A 359 -12.15 2.22 31.43
C ASN A 359 -11.62 3.40 32.28
N GLY A 360 -11.38 4.57 31.66
CA GLY A 360 -10.87 5.75 32.36
C GLY A 360 -9.43 5.60 32.89
N ARG A 361 -8.67 4.66 32.36
CA ARG A 361 -7.26 4.41 32.75
C ARG A 361 -6.33 5.37 32.01
N ARG A 362 -6.44 6.65 32.40
CA ARG A 362 -5.63 7.74 31.86
C ARG A 362 -4.12 7.45 31.96
N ASP A 363 -3.69 6.87 33.08
CA ASP A 363 -2.31 6.43 33.30
C ASP A 363 -1.80 5.49 32.20
N ILE A 364 -2.60 4.52 31.77
CA ILE A 364 -2.24 3.60 30.67
C ILE A 364 -2.24 4.33 29.33
N VAL A 365 -3.19 5.24 29.10
CA VAL A 365 -3.19 6.07 27.87
C VAL A 365 -1.90 6.89 27.79
N GLU A 366 -1.47 7.52 28.87
CA GLU A 366 -0.22 8.28 28.93
C GLU A 366 1.01 7.38 28.66
N LEU A 367 1.04 6.17 29.23
CA LEU A 367 2.11 5.20 28.96
C LEU A 367 2.18 4.83 27.47
N ILE A 368 1.06 4.54 26.83
CA ILE A 368 1.01 4.17 25.40
C ILE A 368 1.49 5.34 24.53
N VAL A 369 0.96 6.54 24.77
CA VAL A 369 1.22 7.71 23.94
C VAL A 369 2.69 8.16 24.03
N SER A 370 3.26 8.14 25.24
CA SER A 370 4.63 8.59 25.50
C SER A 370 5.71 7.57 25.12
N ASN A 371 5.35 6.30 24.87
CA ASN A 371 6.31 5.23 24.63
C ASN A 371 6.09 4.48 23.30
N GLY A 372 5.58 5.16 22.29
CA GLY A 372 5.28 4.58 20.99
C GLY A 372 6.47 3.82 20.36
N GLY A 373 7.69 4.36 20.44
CA GLY A 373 8.90 3.70 19.93
C GLY A 373 9.18 2.35 20.61
N ALA A 374 9.05 2.27 21.94
CA ALA A 374 9.21 1.02 22.69
C ALA A 374 8.13 -0.01 22.31
N LEU A 375 6.90 0.45 22.09
CA LEU A 375 5.78 -0.40 21.66
C LEU A 375 5.97 -0.97 20.25
N GLU A 376 6.73 -0.29 19.37
CA GLU A 376 7.12 -0.79 18.05
C GLU A 376 8.39 -1.65 18.06
N GLY A 377 9.01 -1.87 19.22
CA GLY A 377 10.26 -2.62 19.34
C GLY A 377 11.51 -1.84 18.91
N ASN A 378 11.40 -0.53 18.74
CA ASN A 378 12.48 0.37 18.28
C ASN A 378 13.14 1.13 19.43
N ALA A 379 13.36 0.46 20.58
CA ALA A 379 13.93 1.07 21.78
C ALA A 379 15.31 1.74 21.56
N ASP A 380 16.03 1.32 20.51
CA ASP A 380 17.36 1.82 20.14
C ASP A 380 17.37 2.77 18.92
N SER A 381 16.23 3.19 18.40
CA SER A 381 16.24 4.11 17.27
C SER A 381 16.84 5.45 17.67
N ALA A 382 17.99 5.80 17.09
CA ALA A 382 18.72 7.05 17.27
C ALA A 382 17.93 8.33 16.84
N HIS A 383 16.66 8.17 16.56
CA HIS A 383 15.71 9.22 16.19
C HIS A 383 14.69 9.35 17.33
N GLY A 384 15.12 9.88 18.46
CA GLY A 384 14.37 10.11 19.71
C GLY A 384 13.02 10.84 19.61
N GLU A 385 12.28 10.65 18.52
CA GLU A 385 10.90 11.10 18.38
C GLU A 385 9.96 10.03 18.90
N SER A 386 9.10 10.41 19.86
CA SER A 386 7.93 9.58 20.21
C SER A 386 7.17 9.25 18.94
N SER A 387 6.99 7.97 18.62
CA SER A 387 6.28 7.55 17.41
C SER A 387 4.79 7.96 17.39
N LEU A 388 4.22 8.39 18.53
CA LEU A 388 2.84 8.84 18.68
C LEU A 388 2.73 10.36 18.91
N GLY A 389 3.64 11.15 18.38
CA GLY A 389 3.74 12.59 18.59
C GLY A 389 2.52 13.41 18.14
N ASP A 390 1.75 12.92 17.15
CA ASP A 390 0.48 13.50 16.72
C ASP A 390 -0.59 13.41 17.83
N VAL A 391 -0.65 12.27 18.54
CA VAL A 391 -1.56 12.06 19.68
C VAL A 391 -1.08 12.83 20.91
N GLU A 392 0.23 12.87 21.18
CA GLU A 392 0.78 13.71 22.26
C GLU A 392 0.42 15.19 22.07
N SER A 393 0.59 15.70 20.84
CA SER A 393 0.24 17.07 20.49
C SER A 393 -1.25 17.36 20.71
N PHE A 394 -2.10 16.41 20.34
CA PHE A 394 -3.54 16.51 20.59
C PHE A 394 -3.87 16.58 22.09
N TYR A 395 -3.30 15.69 22.92
CA TYR A 395 -3.53 15.73 24.36
C TYR A 395 -2.97 16.98 25.05
N ALA A 396 -1.79 17.43 24.62
CA ALA A 396 -1.21 18.67 25.12
C ALA A 396 -2.12 19.88 24.82
N LYS A 397 -2.74 19.90 23.64
CA LYS A 397 -3.73 20.92 23.27
C LYS A 397 -4.99 20.85 24.13
N LEU A 398 -5.57 19.64 24.31
CA LEU A 398 -6.72 19.46 25.19
C LEU A 398 -6.45 19.91 26.63
N ALA A 399 -5.25 19.60 27.15
CA ALA A 399 -4.85 20.03 28.48
C ALA A 399 -4.74 21.56 28.58
N LYS A 400 -4.13 22.21 27.58
CA LYS A 400 -4.02 23.65 27.49
C LYS A 400 -5.37 24.34 27.42
N ASP A 401 -6.33 23.75 26.70
CA ASP A 401 -7.69 24.29 26.50
C ASP A 401 -8.63 23.92 27.63
N GLY A 402 -8.18 23.18 28.66
CA GLY A 402 -9.00 22.69 29.78
C GLY A 402 -10.04 21.65 29.41
N ALA A 403 -9.89 21.00 28.22
CA ALA A 403 -10.86 20.05 27.68
C ALA A 403 -10.50 18.58 27.94
N LEU A 404 -9.33 18.30 28.55
CA LEU A 404 -8.81 16.95 28.70
C LEU A 404 -9.71 16.04 29.55
N GLU A 405 -10.26 16.56 30.66
CA GLU A 405 -11.18 15.80 31.53
C GLU A 405 -12.46 15.43 30.79
N ASN A 406 -13.08 16.39 30.12
CA ASN A 406 -14.28 16.16 29.32
C ASN A 406 -14.06 15.15 28.21
N TYR A 407 -12.85 15.09 27.60
CA TYR A 407 -12.50 14.09 26.61
C TYR A 407 -12.51 12.67 27.21
N PHE A 408 -11.90 12.46 28.39
CA PHE A 408 -11.90 11.16 29.05
C PHE A 408 -13.29 10.74 29.54
N GLU A 409 -14.07 11.66 30.07
CA GLU A 409 -15.49 11.40 30.45
C GLU A 409 -16.32 11.00 29.21
N THR A 410 -16.11 11.69 28.10
CA THR A 410 -16.74 11.35 26.81
C THR A 410 -16.31 9.96 26.33
N ALA A 411 -15.02 9.66 26.39
CA ALA A 411 -14.49 8.35 26.01
C ALA A 411 -15.17 7.21 26.79
N GLN A 412 -15.26 7.33 28.11
CA GLN A 412 -15.94 6.34 28.96
C GLN A 412 -17.44 6.19 28.66
N ARG A 413 -18.09 7.27 28.26
CA ARG A 413 -19.53 7.28 27.95
C ARG A 413 -19.85 6.66 26.59
N VAL A 414 -19.00 6.91 25.54
CA VAL A 414 -19.33 6.54 24.16
C VAL A 414 -18.63 5.25 23.69
N LEU A 415 -17.49 4.87 24.27
CA LEU A 415 -16.77 3.66 23.87
C LEU A 415 -17.31 2.43 24.59
N SER A 416 -17.48 1.34 23.85
CA SER A 416 -17.85 0.01 24.34
C SER A 416 -16.88 -1.06 23.86
N SER A 417 -17.06 -2.30 24.31
CA SER A 417 -16.31 -3.46 23.77
C SER A 417 -16.65 -3.76 22.32
N GLU A 418 -17.76 -3.24 21.82
CA GLU A 418 -18.22 -3.44 20.44
C GLU A 418 -17.84 -2.28 19.51
N THR A 419 -17.18 -1.23 20.03
CA THR A 419 -16.81 -0.04 19.24
C THR A 419 -15.89 -0.40 18.08
N ALA A 420 -14.88 -1.21 18.33
CA ALA A 420 -13.90 -1.60 17.32
C ALA A 420 -13.69 -3.11 17.29
N VAL A 421 -13.58 -3.66 16.09
CA VAL A 421 -13.21 -5.05 15.83
C VAL A 421 -11.90 -5.11 15.04
N PHE A 422 -10.93 -5.88 15.54
CA PHE A 422 -9.68 -6.17 14.85
C PHE A 422 -9.81 -7.53 14.19
N THR A 423 -9.59 -7.58 12.87
CA THR A 423 -9.79 -8.82 12.10
C THR A 423 -8.49 -9.61 11.88
N GLY A 424 -7.33 -9.02 12.19
CA GLY A 424 -6.06 -9.48 11.69
C GLY A 424 -5.86 -9.09 10.22
N TYR A 425 -4.96 -9.78 9.55
CA TYR A 425 -4.60 -9.48 8.16
C TYR A 425 -5.60 -10.10 7.18
N LEU A 426 -6.05 -9.28 6.24
CA LEU A 426 -6.86 -9.70 5.09
C LEU A 426 -6.14 -9.26 3.81
N THR A 427 -6.22 -10.08 2.77
CA THR A 427 -5.69 -9.76 1.43
C THR A 427 -6.73 -9.02 0.60
N HIS A 428 -6.35 -8.58 -0.60
CA HIS A 428 -7.32 -7.94 -1.53
C HIS A 428 -8.48 -8.87 -1.89
N SER A 429 -8.27 -10.20 -1.88
CA SER A 429 -9.33 -11.19 -2.13
C SER A 429 -10.44 -11.16 -1.08
N GLU A 430 -10.12 -10.87 0.16
CA GLU A 430 -11.08 -10.74 1.27
C GLU A 430 -11.61 -9.31 1.34
N LEU A 431 -10.74 -8.31 1.14
CA LEU A 431 -11.08 -6.89 1.22
C LEU A 431 -12.16 -6.48 0.22
N ARG A 432 -12.24 -7.10 -0.97
CA ARG A 432 -13.31 -6.86 -1.94
C ARG A 432 -14.72 -7.12 -1.38
N HIS A 433 -14.84 -8.00 -0.38
CA HIS A 433 -16.11 -8.25 0.32
C HIS A 433 -16.34 -7.30 1.49
N LEU A 434 -15.30 -6.69 2.03
CA LEU A 434 -15.39 -5.82 3.22
C LEU A 434 -15.60 -4.35 2.87
N PHE A 435 -14.82 -3.79 1.93
CA PHE A 435 -14.94 -2.39 1.54
C PHE A 435 -16.37 -1.97 1.16
N PRO A 436 -17.12 -2.73 0.33
CA PRO A 436 -18.48 -2.36 -0.02
C PRO A 436 -19.46 -2.34 1.17
N CYS A 437 -19.12 -3.02 2.27
CA CYS A 437 -19.94 -3.04 3.48
C CYS A 437 -19.71 -1.81 4.38
N CYS A 438 -18.66 -1.01 4.14
CA CYS A 438 -18.31 0.13 4.97
C CYS A 438 -18.84 1.45 4.40
N ASP A 439 -19.08 2.44 5.28
CA ASP A 439 -19.55 3.76 4.89
C ASP A 439 -18.39 4.73 4.66
N VAL A 440 -17.36 4.67 5.51
CA VAL A 440 -16.20 5.56 5.48
C VAL A 440 -14.90 4.76 5.62
N GLY A 441 -13.93 5.00 4.75
CA GLY A 441 -12.57 4.50 4.86
C GLY A 441 -11.62 5.59 5.38
N VAL A 442 -10.75 5.26 6.33
CA VAL A 442 -9.84 6.22 6.94
C VAL A 442 -8.38 5.81 6.75
N PHE A 443 -7.59 6.69 6.16
CA PHE A 443 -6.19 6.49 5.81
C PHE A 443 -5.32 7.63 6.36
N PRO A 444 -5.10 7.72 7.67
CA PRO A 444 -4.53 8.87 8.36
C PRO A 444 -3.00 8.78 8.46
N SER A 445 -2.32 8.38 7.40
CA SER A 445 -0.88 8.21 7.38
C SER A 445 -0.16 9.46 7.85
N VAL A 446 0.81 9.33 8.76
CA VAL A 446 1.62 10.46 9.27
C VAL A 446 2.90 10.68 8.46
N VAL A 447 3.17 9.82 7.47
CA VAL A 447 4.28 9.95 6.52
C VAL A 447 3.79 10.07 5.09
N ARG A 448 4.61 10.65 4.23
CA ARG A 448 4.30 10.80 2.80
C ARG A 448 4.38 9.43 2.10
N GLU A 449 3.28 9.02 1.51
CA GLU A 449 3.18 7.81 0.69
C GLU A 449 3.17 8.19 -0.80
N ALA A 450 3.64 7.29 -1.65
CA ALA A 450 3.65 7.52 -3.11
C ALA A 450 2.24 7.46 -3.72
N GLY A 451 1.36 6.61 -3.15
CA GLY A 451 -0.05 6.48 -3.58
C GLY A 451 -0.71 5.31 -2.86
N PRO A 452 -1.81 5.56 -2.13
CA PRO A 452 -2.52 4.52 -1.39
C PRO A 452 -3.57 3.82 -2.25
N LEU A 453 -3.32 2.57 -2.65
CA LEU A 453 -4.31 1.75 -3.37
C LEU A 453 -5.61 1.59 -2.59
N VAL A 454 -5.53 1.43 -1.26
CA VAL A 454 -6.69 1.31 -0.37
C VAL A 454 -7.64 2.50 -0.44
N PHE A 455 -7.15 3.70 -0.77
CA PHE A 455 -7.98 4.88 -1.02
C PHE A 455 -8.84 4.70 -2.28
N LEU A 456 -8.24 4.17 -3.35
CA LEU A 456 -8.95 3.90 -4.61
C LEU A 456 -9.92 2.71 -4.47
N GLU A 457 -9.58 1.70 -3.68
CA GLU A 457 -10.46 0.58 -3.34
C GLU A 457 -11.69 1.06 -2.56
N ALA A 458 -11.49 1.95 -1.59
CA ALA A 458 -12.60 2.60 -0.88
C ALA A 458 -13.49 3.38 -1.86
N LEU A 459 -12.89 4.20 -2.71
CA LEU A 459 -13.61 5.00 -3.72
C LEU A 459 -14.43 4.11 -4.66
N ALA A 460 -13.82 3.05 -5.21
CA ALA A 460 -14.47 2.10 -6.12
C ALA A 460 -15.65 1.38 -5.47
N SER A 461 -15.53 1.03 -4.19
CA SER A 461 -16.59 0.40 -3.39
C SER A 461 -17.69 1.37 -2.96
N GLY A 462 -17.59 2.65 -3.31
CA GLY A 462 -18.49 3.69 -2.83
C GLY A 462 -18.35 4.00 -1.33
N CYS A 463 -17.27 3.58 -0.70
CA CYS A 463 -16.92 3.93 0.67
C CYS A 463 -16.27 5.33 0.66
N PHE A 464 -16.74 6.27 1.50
CA PHE A 464 -16.25 7.64 1.52
C PHE A 464 -14.81 7.68 2.07
N PRO A 465 -13.78 8.04 1.27
CA PRO A 465 -12.41 7.98 1.75
C PRO A 465 -12.00 9.29 2.46
N LEU A 466 -11.34 9.17 3.62
CA LEU A 466 -10.66 10.23 4.34
C LEU A 466 -9.16 9.95 4.35
N GLY A 467 -8.33 10.89 3.91
CA GLY A 467 -6.88 10.71 3.87
C GLY A 467 -6.11 11.96 4.29
N THR A 468 -4.92 11.77 4.86
CA THR A 468 -4.04 12.88 5.24
C THR A 468 -3.58 13.64 4.00
N TYR A 469 -3.85 14.96 3.93
CA TYR A 469 -3.66 15.77 2.73
C TYR A 469 -2.20 16.18 2.55
N PHE A 470 -1.38 15.23 2.12
CA PHE A 470 0.01 15.43 1.70
C PHE A 470 0.53 14.24 0.90
N GLY A 471 1.65 14.42 0.16
CA GLY A 471 2.24 13.36 -0.66
C GLY A 471 1.28 12.79 -1.70
N GLY A 472 1.38 11.50 -2.01
CA GLY A 472 0.53 10.82 -2.99
C GLY A 472 -0.94 10.73 -2.58
N MET A 473 -1.26 10.82 -1.28
CA MET A 473 -2.64 10.90 -0.81
C MET A 473 -3.29 12.21 -1.26
N ALA A 474 -2.59 13.34 -1.14
CA ALA A 474 -3.10 14.62 -1.64
C ALA A 474 -3.35 14.56 -3.15
N ALA A 475 -2.41 13.99 -3.92
CA ALA A 475 -2.57 13.81 -5.37
C ALA A 475 -3.82 12.96 -5.71
N SER A 476 -4.07 11.90 -4.96
CA SER A 476 -5.27 11.06 -5.14
C SER A 476 -6.56 11.83 -4.82
N ILE A 477 -6.56 12.61 -3.73
CA ILE A 477 -7.72 13.43 -3.33
C ILE A 477 -7.97 14.54 -4.35
N ASP A 478 -6.94 15.24 -4.83
CA ASP A 478 -7.08 16.32 -5.80
C ASP A 478 -7.61 15.82 -7.15
N ALA A 479 -7.13 14.66 -7.60
CA ALA A 479 -7.64 14.02 -8.81
C ALA A 479 -9.13 13.60 -8.67
N VAL A 480 -9.56 13.19 -7.47
CA VAL A 480 -10.98 12.92 -7.18
C VAL A 480 -11.78 14.22 -7.10
N ALA A 481 -11.20 15.29 -6.52
CA ALA A 481 -11.86 16.59 -6.33
C ALA A 481 -12.31 17.24 -7.63
N GLU A 482 -11.64 16.96 -8.76
CA GLU A 482 -12.07 17.43 -10.09
C GLU A 482 -13.46 16.92 -10.51
N GLY A 483 -13.93 15.82 -9.92
CA GLY A 483 -15.19 15.16 -10.30
C GLY A 483 -16.29 15.25 -9.24
N ILE A 484 -16.07 15.98 -8.13
CA ILE A 484 -17.03 16.11 -7.02
C ILE A 484 -17.16 17.57 -6.56
N ALA A 485 -18.19 17.85 -5.75
CA ALA A 485 -18.37 19.17 -5.17
C ALA A 485 -17.21 19.55 -4.23
N PRO A 486 -16.73 20.81 -4.27
CA PRO A 486 -15.57 21.25 -3.47
C PRO A 486 -15.70 21.01 -1.96
N GLU A 487 -16.91 21.17 -1.42
CA GLU A 487 -17.21 20.94 0.00
C GLU A 487 -17.07 19.47 0.39
N ILE A 488 -17.28 18.53 -0.55
CA ILE A 488 -17.10 17.09 -0.33
C ILE A 488 -15.62 16.74 -0.41
N ALA A 489 -14.89 17.29 -1.37
CA ALA A 489 -13.44 17.15 -1.46
C ALA A 489 -12.74 17.64 -0.17
N GLU A 490 -13.23 18.74 0.42
CA GLU A 490 -12.67 19.27 1.68
C GLU A 490 -12.93 18.35 2.88
N ILE A 491 -14.01 17.59 2.89
CA ILE A 491 -14.22 16.56 3.93
C ILE A 491 -13.17 15.46 3.82
N MET A 492 -12.78 15.05 2.60
CA MET A 492 -11.79 13.99 2.37
C MET A 492 -10.39 14.32 2.90
N LYS A 493 -10.02 15.60 2.96
CA LYS A 493 -8.69 16.09 3.34
C LYS A 493 -8.53 16.11 4.85
N LEU A 494 -7.61 15.35 5.41
CA LEU A 494 -7.20 15.47 6.82
C LEU A 494 -5.95 16.36 6.92
N ASP A 495 -5.96 17.31 7.83
CA ASP A 495 -4.80 18.17 8.09
C ASP A 495 -3.68 17.33 8.74
N PRO A 496 -2.50 17.21 8.13
CA PRO A 496 -1.38 16.43 8.67
C PRO A 496 -0.85 16.95 10.00
N LYS A 497 -1.15 18.21 10.37
CA LYS A 497 -0.74 18.81 11.64
C LYS A 497 -1.77 18.64 12.75
N ASN A 498 -3.02 18.34 12.41
CA ASN A 498 -4.16 18.25 13.32
C ASN A 498 -5.01 17.00 12.99
N THR A 499 -4.37 15.89 12.66
CA THR A 499 -5.04 14.68 12.12
C THR A 499 -6.10 14.14 13.08
N VAL A 500 -5.83 14.13 14.40
CA VAL A 500 -6.77 13.61 15.42
C VAL A 500 -8.02 14.46 15.48
N GLU A 501 -7.88 15.79 15.58
CA GLU A 501 -9.03 16.72 15.62
C GLU A 501 -9.84 16.67 14.33
N ASP A 502 -9.16 16.62 13.20
CA ASP A 502 -9.82 16.55 11.89
C ASP A 502 -10.61 15.24 11.74
N LEU A 503 -10.05 14.11 12.14
CA LEU A 503 -10.76 12.83 12.19
C LEU A 503 -12.02 12.94 13.05
N GLY A 504 -11.90 13.42 14.30
CA GLY A 504 -13.03 13.59 15.19
C GLY A 504 -14.16 14.43 14.60
N ARG A 505 -13.81 15.48 13.85
CA ARG A 505 -14.77 16.41 13.22
C ARG A 505 -15.32 15.90 11.89
N LYS A 506 -14.47 15.26 11.04
CA LYS A 506 -14.80 14.92 9.66
C LYS A 506 -15.45 13.54 9.52
N ILE A 507 -15.16 12.58 10.40
CA ILE A 507 -15.84 11.27 10.38
C ILE A 507 -17.36 11.41 10.41
N PRO A 508 -18.00 12.13 11.35
CA PRO A 508 -19.44 12.30 11.35
C PRO A 508 -19.98 12.93 10.06
N ARG A 509 -19.28 13.94 9.54
CA ARG A 509 -19.65 14.61 8.28
C ARG A 509 -19.55 13.68 7.07
N ALA A 510 -18.49 12.88 7.00
CA ALA A 510 -18.32 11.88 5.95
C ALA A 510 -19.43 10.83 5.99
N LEU A 511 -19.80 10.35 7.18
CA LEU A 511 -20.91 9.41 7.38
C LEU A 511 -22.27 9.98 6.92
N GLU A 512 -22.52 11.26 7.13
CA GLU A 512 -23.73 11.94 6.63
C GLU A 512 -23.77 12.01 5.09
N GLN A 513 -22.62 12.19 4.45
CA GLN A 513 -22.51 12.33 3.00
C GLN A 513 -22.37 11.00 2.26
N ALA A 514 -21.78 9.98 2.88
CA ALA A 514 -21.47 8.70 2.27
C ALA A 514 -22.64 8.07 1.47
N PRO A 515 -23.89 8.03 1.97
CA PRO A 515 -25.01 7.47 1.22
C PRO A 515 -25.33 8.19 -0.08
N ARG A 516 -25.06 9.53 -0.15
CA ARG A 516 -25.36 10.37 -1.31
C ARG A 516 -24.33 10.27 -2.42
N TYR A 517 -23.07 10.04 -2.05
CA TYR A 517 -21.95 10.06 -3.00
C TYR A 517 -21.45 8.66 -3.39
N ARG A 518 -22.03 7.60 -2.83
CA ARG A 518 -21.62 6.21 -3.04
C ARG A 518 -21.47 5.84 -4.51
N GLU A 519 -22.51 6.05 -5.31
CA GLU A 519 -22.53 5.73 -6.74
C GLU A 519 -21.62 6.67 -7.54
N GLN A 520 -21.53 7.94 -7.15
CA GLN A 520 -20.68 8.91 -7.83
C GLN A 520 -19.20 8.56 -7.64
N PHE A 521 -18.79 8.13 -6.46
CA PHE A 521 -17.43 7.66 -6.19
C PHE A 521 -17.07 6.42 -7.01
N ALA A 522 -17.95 5.45 -7.07
CA ALA A 522 -17.74 4.24 -7.86
C ALA A 522 -17.67 4.55 -9.37
N THR A 523 -18.52 5.44 -9.87
CA THR A 523 -18.46 5.89 -11.26
C THR A 523 -17.15 6.60 -11.56
N LEU A 524 -16.73 7.51 -10.70
CA LEU A 524 -15.47 8.24 -10.83
C LEU A 524 -14.26 7.28 -10.81
N ALA A 525 -14.30 6.26 -9.92
CA ALA A 525 -13.27 5.24 -9.87
C ALA A 525 -13.20 4.44 -11.17
N ARG A 526 -14.35 4.01 -11.70
CA ARG A 526 -14.43 3.26 -12.96
C ARG A 526 -13.90 4.07 -14.14
N ASP A 527 -14.29 5.32 -14.25
CA ASP A 527 -13.93 6.16 -15.40
C ASP A 527 -12.46 6.55 -15.42
N ARG A 528 -11.83 6.74 -14.25
CA ARG A 528 -10.47 7.31 -14.16
C ARG A 528 -9.41 6.33 -13.67
N TYR A 529 -9.77 5.39 -12.80
CA TYR A 529 -8.82 4.56 -12.06
C TYR A 529 -8.98 3.07 -12.32
N ASP A 530 -9.94 2.63 -13.16
CA ASP A 530 -9.96 1.24 -13.57
C ASP A 530 -8.67 0.86 -14.28
N TRP A 531 -8.15 -0.34 -14.00
CA TRP A 531 -6.89 -0.79 -14.61
C TRP A 531 -6.94 -0.79 -16.13
N SER A 532 -8.09 -0.97 -16.76
CA SER A 532 -8.23 -0.88 -18.22
C SER A 532 -7.98 0.54 -18.73
N SER A 533 -8.49 1.55 -18.03
CA SER A 533 -8.26 2.96 -18.36
C SER A 533 -6.80 3.36 -18.17
N VAL A 534 -6.20 2.95 -17.04
CA VAL A 534 -4.78 3.17 -16.74
C VAL A 534 -3.89 2.49 -17.76
N SER A 535 -4.15 1.21 -18.07
CA SER A 535 -3.37 0.43 -19.06
C SER A 535 -3.50 0.97 -20.47
N SER A 536 -4.69 1.45 -20.84
CA SER A 536 -4.90 2.11 -22.14
C SER A 536 -4.06 3.39 -22.27
N ARG A 537 -3.98 4.20 -21.21
CA ARG A 537 -3.12 5.39 -21.19
C ARG A 537 -1.64 4.99 -21.25
N PHE A 538 -1.24 4.00 -20.45
CA PHE A 538 0.12 3.45 -20.45
C PHE A 538 0.55 3.01 -21.86
N LEU A 539 -0.28 2.23 -22.57
CA LEU A 539 0.02 1.78 -23.94
C LEU A 539 0.18 2.93 -24.90
N ARG A 540 -0.71 3.93 -24.88
CA ARG A 540 -0.59 5.10 -25.75
C ARG A 540 0.74 5.84 -25.58
N GLU A 541 1.19 6.02 -24.34
CA GLU A 541 2.47 6.66 -24.03
C GLU A 541 3.67 5.78 -24.44
N MET A 542 3.54 4.47 -24.29
CA MET A 542 4.55 3.50 -24.77
C MET A 542 4.68 3.55 -26.30
N ASP A 543 3.55 3.62 -27.03
CA ASP A 543 3.54 3.73 -28.49
C ASP A 543 4.12 5.05 -28.99
N ALA A 544 3.84 6.15 -28.30
CA ALA A 544 4.46 7.44 -28.57
C ALA A 544 5.99 7.38 -28.41
N SER A 545 6.47 6.62 -27.41
CA SER A 545 7.91 6.42 -27.17
C SER A 545 8.60 5.57 -28.24
N ARG A 546 7.88 4.67 -28.92
CA ARG A 546 8.38 3.92 -30.10
C ARG A 546 8.67 4.85 -31.29
N SER A 547 7.90 5.94 -31.40
CA SER A 547 7.95 6.87 -32.53
C SER A 547 8.97 8.00 -32.34
N LEU A 548 9.56 8.14 -31.14
CA LEU A 548 10.63 9.10 -30.89
C LEU A 548 11.92 8.62 -31.57
N GLU A 549 12.10 9.05 -32.82
CA GLU A 549 13.37 8.90 -33.55
C GLU A 549 14.51 9.49 -32.70
N ILE A 550 15.59 8.75 -32.61
CA ILE A 550 16.83 9.21 -31.98
C ILE A 550 17.36 10.37 -32.81
N PRO A 551 17.47 11.62 -32.28
CA PRO A 551 18.20 12.65 -33.00
C PRO A 551 19.66 12.21 -33.13
N GLY A 552 20.08 11.85 -34.33
CA GLY A 552 21.48 11.64 -34.67
C GLY A 552 21.92 10.16 -34.83
N ARG A 553 21.40 9.46 -35.78
CA ARG A 553 22.14 8.45 -36.56
C ARG A 553 22.15 8.83 -38.02
#